data_ec98afca64fb5ba83dee487d67b8f475
#
_entry.id   ec98afca64fb5ba83dee487d67b8f475
#
_cell.length_a   1.000
_cell.length_b   1.000
_cell.length_c   1.000
_cell.angle_alpha   90.00
_cell.angle_beta   90.00
_cell.angle_gamma   90.00
#
_symmetry.space_group_name_H-M   'P 1'
#
loop_
_entity.id
_entity.type
_entity.pdbx_description
1 polymer ?
#
loop_
_entity_poly.entity_id
_entity_poly.type
_entity_poly.pdbx_seq_one_letter_code
_entity_poly.pdbx_strand_id
1 'polypeptide(L)'
;MNYKLLLSAFLLSTQAYSLDIYSEVSSTILSMKNIGDKVTKGEVIVQLDSRQAELELKAQEMILETKEYAFNDRQKILAQTQELYDRLVGSKRNLDLAQETFNAARREFEAQKIAVEIAKIELEKYQIKSPVNGTVDSIPSPRNLTNISNPKVLMVIDPD
;
A
#
# COMPACT_ATOMS: atom_id res chain seq x y z
N MET A 1 -23.07 -67.72 -4.15
CA MET A 1 -22.53 -66.94 -3.03
C MET A 1 -22.30 -65.47 -3.55
N ASN A 2 -23.29 -64.63 -3.33
CA ASN A 2 -23.36 -63.28 -3.95
C ASN A 2 -22.71 -62.25 -3.03
N TYR A 3 -21.55 -61.69 -3.44
CA TYR A 3 -20.93 -60.55 -2.76
C TYR A 3 -21.51 -59.26 -3.35
N LYS A 4 -22.40 -58.61 -2.62
CA LYS A 4 -22.84 -57.24 -2.89
C LYS A 4 -21.71 -56.29 -2.47
N LEU A 5 -21.02 -55.68 -3.44
CA LEU A 5 -20.11 -54.56 -3.24
C LEU A 5 -20.95 -53.35 -2.83
N LEU A 6 -20.87 -52.96 -1.57
CA LEU A 6 -21.36 -51.68 -1.08
C LEU A 6 -20.33 -50.61 -1.45
N LEU A 7 -20.60 -49.83 -2.51
CA LEU A 7 -19.88 -48.67 -2.88
C LEU A 7 -20.34 -47.53 -1.95
N SER A 8 -19.62 -47.28 -0.86
CA SER A 8 -19.86 -46.10 0.00
C SER A 8 -19.34 -44.86 -0.73
N ALA A 9 -20.27 -44.06 -1.28
CA ALA A 9 -19.98 -42.76 -1.81
C ALA A 9 -19.61 -41.86 -0.63
N PHE A 10 -18.32 -41.53 -0.50
CA PHE A 10 -17.83 -40.55 0.45
C PHE A 10 -18.17 -39.17 -0.13
N LEU A 11 -19.27 -38.58 0.31
CA LEU A 11 -19.64 -37.20 0.03
C LEU A 11 -18.64 -36.31 0.75
N LEU A 12 -17.63 -35.83 0.04
CA LEU A 12 -16.82 -34.69 0.50
C LEU A 12 -17.76 -33.46 0.53
N SER A 13 -18.26 -33.13 1.71
CA SER A 13 -18.89 -31.84 1.94
C SER A 13 -17.79 -30.76 1.88
N THR A 14 -17.68 -30.06 0.77
CA THR A 14 -16.94 -28.80 0.69
C THR A 14 -17.70 -27.81 1.59
N GLN A 15 -17.15 -27.52 2.77
CA GLN A 15 -17.66 -26.43 3.58
C GLN A 15 -17.28 -25.14 2.87
N ALA A 16 -18.24 -24.45 2.29
CA ALA A 16 -18.08 -23.12 1.78
C ALA A 16 -17.86 -22.18 2.98
N TYR A 17 -16.64 -21.70 3.14
CA TYR A 17 -16.32 -20.67 4.13
C TYR A 17 -16.56 -19.31 3.49
N SER A 18 -17.62 -18.61 3.86
CA SER A 18 -17.82 -17.23 3.48
C SER A 18 -16.74 -16.34 4.09
N LEU A 19 -16.27 -15.36 3.34
CA LEU A 19 -15.20 -14.45 3.74
C LEU A 19 -15.76 -13.04 3.97
N ASP A 20 -15.62 -12.57 5.19
CA ASP A 20 -16.03 -11.21 5.58
C ASP A 20 -14.98 -10.18 5.17
N ILE A 21 -15.40 -9.15 4.47
CA ILE A 21 -14.56 -8.03 4.02
C ILE A 21 -14.82 -6.81 4.89
N TYR A 22 -13.74 -6.22 5.38
CA TYR A 22 -13.74 -5.02 6.24
C TYR A 22 -12.93 -3.90 5.58
N SER A 23 -13.14 -2.66 6.07
CA SER A 23 -12.28 -1.52 5.73
C SER A 23 -11.22 -1.29 6.81
N GLU A 24 -10.01 -0.96 6.39
CA GLU A 24 -8.92 -0.53 7.26
C GLU A 24 -8.95 0.98 7.55
N VAL A 25 -9.76 1.74 6.79
CA VAL A 25 -9.87 3.19 6.92
C VAL A 25 -11.34 3.62 7.05
N SER A 26 -11.56 4.77 7.72
CA SER A 26 -12.87 5.41 7.78
C SER A 26 -13.02 6.38 6.62
N SER A 27 -13.96 6.14 5.72
CA SER A 27 -14.21 7.00 4.56
C SER A 27 -15.60 6.79 3.98
N THR A 28 -15.96 7.63 3.02
CA THR A 28 -17.19 7.49 2.22
C THR A 28 -16.99 6.42 1.15
N ILE A 29 -17.96 5.54 0.98
CA ILE A 29 -17.98 4.55 -0.09
C ILE A 29 -18.45 5.24 -1.37
N LEU A 30 -17.59 5.29 -2.39
CA LEU A 30 -17.93 5.86 -3.70
C LEU A 30 -18.60 4.82 -4.60
N SER A 31 -18.08 3.60 -4.62
CA SER A 31 -18.66 2.49 -5.36
C SER A 31 -18.35 1.15 -4.70
N MET A 32 -19.19 0.16 -4.94
CA MET A 32 -18.97 -1.22 -4.50
C MET A 32 -19.72 -2.19 -5.42
N LYS A 33 -19.25 -3.42 -5.50
CA LYS A 33 -19.89 -4.52 -6.22
C LYS A 33 -21.27 -4.83 -5.65
N ASN A 34 -22.13 -5.40 -6.46
CA ASN A 34 -23.47 -5.80 -6.04
C ASN A 34 -23.51 -7.26 -5.61
N ILE A 35 -24.55 -7.64 -4.88
CA ILE A 35 -24.84 -9.04 -4.56
C ILE A 35 -25.04 -9.83 -5.87
N GLY A 36 -24.37 -10.98 -5.97
CA GLY A 36 -24.37 -11.84 -7.14
C GLY A 36 -23.27 -11.53 -8.17
N ASP A 37 -22.51 -10.42 -8.01
CA ASP A 37 -21.38 -10.13 -8.88
C ASP A 37 -20.25 -11.14 -8.65
N LYS A 38 -19.66 -11.66 -9.74
CA LYS A 38 -18.44 -12.45 -9.68
C LYS A 38 -17.23 -11.52 -9.48
N VAL A 39 -16.31 -11.95 -8.64
CA VAL A 39 -15.09 -11.23 -8.33
C VAL A 39 -13.87 -12.14 -8.49
N THR A 40 -12.76 -11.55 -8.91
CA THR A 40 -11.48 -12.24 -9.01
C THR A 40 -10.52 -11.72 -7.95
N LYS A 41 -9.60 -12.59 -7.52
CA LYS A 41 -8.55 -12.20 -6.57
C LYS A 41 -7.77 -10.98 -7.07
N GLY A 42 -7.68 -9.94 -6.23
CA GLY A 42 -7.02 -8.66 -6.55
C GLY A 42 -7.92 -7.64 -7.25
N GLU A 43 -9.14 -8.00 -7.65
CA GLU A 43 -10.11 -7.06 -8.22
C GLU A 43 -10.62 -6.10 -7.14
N VAL A 44 -10.74 -4.80 -7.48
CA VAL A 44 -11.32 -3.79 -6.59
C VAL A 44 -12.81 -4.04 -6.43
N ILE A 45 -13.24 -4.33 -5.21
CA ILE A 45 -14.64 -4.63 -4.86
C ILE A 45 -15.35 -3.47 -4.17
N VAL A 46 -14.59 -2.62 -3.48
CA VAL A 46 -15.08 -1.37 -2.87
C VAL A 46 -14.07 -0.27 -3.15
N GLN A 47 -14.56 0.87 -3.64
CA GLN A 47 -13.79 2.10 -3.81
C GLN A 47 -14.23 3.12 -2.77
N LEU A 48 -13.29 3.60 -1.97
CA LEU A 48 -13.50 4.64 -0.97
C LEU A 48 -13.05 6.01 -1.49
N ASP A 49 -13.52 7.08 -0.87
CA ASP A 49 -13.06 8.44 -1.17
C ASP A 49 -11.61 8.61 -0.70
N SER A 50 -10.68 8.65 -1.64
CA SER A 50 -9.22 8.68 -1.44
C SER A 50 -8.62 10.09 -1.59
N ARG A 51 -9.42 11.12 -1.87
CA ARG A 51 -8.92 12.46 -2.22
C ARG A 51 -7.92 13.04 -1.21
N GLN A 52 -8.15 12.82 0.09
CA GLN A 52 -7.23 13.28 1.13
C GLN A 52 -5.89 12.53 1.07
N ALA A 53 -5.93 11.20 0.91
CA ALA A 53 -4.71 10.38 0.83
C ALA A 53 -3.91 10.67 -0.47
N GLU A 54 -4.60 10.95 -1.58
CA GLU A 54 -3.96 11.37 -2.84
C GLU A 54 -3.22 12.71 -2.69
N LEU A 55 -3.83 13.68 -2.00
CA LEU A 55 -3.18 14.95 -1.72
C LEU A 55 -2.00 14.81 -0.77
N GLU A 56 -2.10 13.95 0.23
CA GLU A 56 -0.99 13.63 1.13
C GLU A 56 0.18 12.99 0.38
N LEU A 57 -0.09 11.98 -0.45
CA LEU A 57 0.93 11.38 -1.31
C LEU A 57 1.62 12.43 -2.17
N LYS A 58 0.85 13.28 -2.85
CA LYS A 58 1.40 14.36 -3.68
C LYS A 58 2.27 15.33 -2.88
N ALA A 59 1.88 15.66 -1.65
CA ALA A 59 2.69 16.52 -0.76
C ALA A 59 4.04 15.86 -0.43
N GLN A 60 4.03 14.53 -0.10
CA GLN A 60 5.25 13.79 0.18
C GLN A 60 6.18 13.69 -1.06
N GLU A 61 5.61 13.53 -2.25
CA GLU A 61 6.37 13.51 -3.52
C GLU A 61 7.05 14.86 -3.80
N MET A 62 6.37 15.98 -3.55
CA MET A 62 6.98 17.32 -3.69
C MET A 62 8.14 17.56 -2.72
N ILE A 63 8.01 17.05 -1.50
CA ILE A 63 9.11 17.10 -0.52
C ILE A 63 10.26 16.23 -0.98
N LEU A 64 9.98 15.04 -1.54
CA LEU A 64 10.99 14.13 -2.08
C LEU A 64 11.82 14.80 -3.18
N GLU A 65 11.18 15.47 -4.12
CA GLU A 65 11.87 16.23 -5.18
C GLU A 65 12.84 17.29 -4.60
N THR A 66 12.39 18.01 -3.55
CA THR A 66 13.23 18.99 -2.86
C THR A 66 14.45 18.34 -2.20
N LYS A 67 14.27 17.19 -1.54
CA LYS A 67 15.36 16.45 -0.87
C LYS A 67 16.33 15.83 -1.89
N GLU A 68 15.83 15.36 -3.01
CA GLU A 68 16.64 14.84 -4.13
C GLU A 68 17.53 15.95 -4.71
N TYR A 69 16.98 17.13 -4.94
CA TYR A 69 17.77 18.29 -5.39
C TYR A 69 18.90 18.61 -4.40
N ALA A 70 18.59 18.70 -3.10
CA ALA A 70 19.58 18.97 -2.07
C ALA A 70 20.66 17.88 -2.00
N PHE A 71 20.29 16.62 -2.09
CA PHE A 71 21.22 15.48 -2.14
C PHE A 71 22.18 15.60 -3.32
N ASN A 72 21.64 15.82 -4.53
CA ASN A 72 22.42 15.96 -5.75
C ASN A 72 23.37 17.17 -5.71
N ASP A 73 22.95 18.30 -5.10
CA ASP A 73 23.77 19.48 -4.90
C ASP A 73 24.96 19.15 -3.97
N ARG A 74 24.69 18.54 -2.80
CA ARG A 74 25.76 18.16 -1.85
C ARG A 74 26.71 17.13 -2.42
N GLN A 75 26.24 16.22 -3.26
CA GLN A 75 27.10 15.28 -3.97
C GLN A 75 28.10 15.98 -4.90
N LYS A 76 27.64 16.99 -5.65
CA LYS A 76 28.50 17.80 -6.52
C LYS A 76 29.52 18.60 -5.70
N ILE A 77 29.08 19.23 -4.60
CA ILE A 77 29.97 19.98 -3.71
C ILE A 77 31.05 19.09 -3.12
N LEU A 78 30.69 17.87 -2.67
CA LEU A 78 31.64 16.90 -2.15
C LEU A 78 32.69 16.54 -3.21
N ALA A 79 32.24 16.20 -4.43
CA ALA A 79 33.15 15.85 -5.54
C ALA A 79 34.13 16.96 -5.88
N GLN A 80 33.66 18.21 -5.97
CA GLN A 80 34.48 19.38 -6.21
C GLN A 80 35.49 19.63 -5.07
N THR A 81 35.04 19.50 -3.81
CA THR A 81 35.90 19.70 -2.64
C THR A 81 36.97 18.61 -2.54
N GLN A 82 36.62 17.36 -2.89
CA GLN A 82 37.57 16.26 -2.97
C GLN A 82 38.66 16.53 -4.02
N GLU A 83 38.26 16.99 -5.23
CA GLU A 83 39.22 17.34 -6.27
C GLU A 83 40.19 18.45 -5.82
N LEU A 84 39.68 19.50 -5.17
CA LEU A 84 40.53 20.57 -4.64
C LEU A 84 41.52 20.08 -3.56
N TYR A 85 41.06 19.16 -2.70
CA TYR A 85 41.91 18.56 -1.69
C TYR A 85 42.99 17.70 -2.31
N ASP A 86 42.65 16.87 -3.29
CA ASP A 86 43.64 16.00 -3.99
C ASP A 86 44.69 16.78 -4.75
N ARG A 87 44.34 17.98 -5.22
CA ARG A 87 45.27 18.93 -5.87
C ARG A 87 46.03 19.80 -4.86
N LEU A 88 45.94 19.51 -3.57
CA LEU A 88 46.61 20.23 -2.48
C LEU A 88 46.26 21.74 -2.35
N VAL A 89 45.12 22.14 -2.89
CA VAL A 89 44.63 23.54 -2.77
C VAL A 89 43.43 23.66 -1.83
N GLY A 90 42.86 22.51 -1.40
CA GLY A 90 41.77 22.43 -0.43
C GLY A 90 42.24 22.01 0.96
N SER A 91 41.49 22.36 2.01
CA SER A 91 41.78 21.94 3.36
C SER A 91 41.01 20.65 3.73
N LYS A 92 41.63 19.81 4.58
CA LYS A 92 40.95 18.63 5.13
C LYS A 92 39.64 18.99 5.84
N ARG A 93 39.62 20.09 6.58
CA ARG A 93 38.41 20.59 7.28
C ARG A 93 37.25 20.81 6.31
N ASN A 94 37.52 21.39 5.14
CA ASN A 94 36.49 21.64 4.13
C ASN A 94 35.97 20.33 3.54
N LEU A 95 36.84 19.37 3.30
CA LEU A 95 36.46 18.03 2.82
C LEU A 95 35.59 17.30 3.85
N ASP A 96 36.00 17.30 5.13
CA ASP A 96 35.26 16.68 6.23
C ASP A 96 33.84 17.31 6.33
N LEU A 97 33.73 18.65 6.24
CA LEU A 97 32.43 19.35 6.26
C LEU A 97 31.56 19.00 5.03
N ALA A 98 32.17 18.92 3.85
CA ALA A 98 31.43 18.52 2.63
C ALA A 98 30.91 17.09 2.75
N GLN A 99 31.72 16.17 3.31
CA GLN A 99 31.31 14.80 3.58
C GLN A 99 30.17 14.70 4.59
N GLU A 100 30.24 15.47 5.67
CA GLU A 100 29.17 15.50 6.69
C GLU A 100 27.85 16.03 6.10
N THR A 101 27.89 17.12 5.34
CA THR A 101 26.68 17.71 4.73
C THR A 101 26.09 16.81 3.65
N PHE A 102 26.92 16.15 2.86
CA PHE A 102 26.47 15.12 1.91
C PHE A 102 25.78 13.95 2.63
N ASN A 103 26.41 13.42 3.69
CA ASN A 103 25.82 12.31 4.45
C ASN A 103 24.49 12.70 5.11
N ALA A 104 24.36 13.96 5.57
CA ALA A 104 23.11 14.47 6.11
C ALA A 104 22.01 14.53 5.03
N ALA A 105 22.31 15.14 3.88
CA ALA A 105 21.36 15.24 2.76
C ALA A 105 20.94 13.85 2.23
N ARG A 106 21.88 12.90 2.16
CA ARG A 106 21.59 11.51 1.78
C ARG A 106 20.57 10.87 2.73
N ARG A 107 20.79 11.01 4.05
CA ARG A 107 19.85 10.43 5.04
C ARG A 107 18.46 11.07 4.94
N GLU A 108 18.38 12.37 4.72
CA GLU A 108 17.11 13.08 4.54
C GLU A 108 16.38 12.62 3.28
N PHE A 109 17.09 12.46 2.16
CA PHE A 109 16.53 11.95 0.92
C PHE A 109 15.99 10.51 1.08
N GLU A 110 16.79 9.60 1.69
CA GLU A 110 16.35 8.23 1.92
C GLU A 110 15.16 8.16 2.89
N ALA A 111 15.14 8.96 3.94
CA ALA A 111 14.00 9.04 4.86
C ALA A 111 12.73 9.51 4.14
N GLN A 112 12.85 10.49 3.24
CA GLN A 112 11.70 10.99 2.48
C GLN A 112 11.19 9.96 1.46
N LYS A 113 12.05 9.16 0.85
CA LYS A 113 11.61 8.03 0.00
C LYS A 113 10.72 7.07 0.77
N ILE A 114 11.09 6.76 2.01
CA ILE A 114 10.26 5.91 2.90
C ILE A 114 8.92 6.58 3.20
N ALA A 115 8.91 7.90 3.44
CA ALA A 115 7.67 8.62 3.69
C ALA A 115 6.69 8.57 2.48
N VAL A 116 7.21 8.68 1.26
CA VAL A 116 6.43 8.49 0.03
C VAL A 116 5.87 7.06 -0.07
N GLU A 117 6.68 6.04 0.24
CA GLU A 117 6.20 4.65 0.25
C GLU A 117 5.10 4.41 1.27
N ILE A 118 5.22 4.98 2.48
CA ILE A 118 4.16 4.92 3.49
C ILE A 118 2.87 5.57 2.96
N ALA A 119 2.96 6.75 2.35
CA ALA A 119 1.79 7.43 1.79
C ALA A 119 1.12 6.63 0.66
N LYS A 120 1.88 5.90 -0.16
CA LYS A 120 1.33 5.00 -1.19
C LYS A 120 0.57 3.83 -0.56
N ILE A 121 1.16 3.19 0.45
CA ILE A 121 0.51 2.09 1.19
C ILE A 121 -0.80 2.57 1.85
N GLU A 122 -0.80 3.78 2.43
CA GLU A 122 -2.01 4.37 3.00
C GLU A 122 -3.08 4.61 1.91
N LEU A 123 -2.69 5.09 0.73
CA LEU A 123 -3.60 5.29 -0.39
C LEU A 123 -4.22 3.97 -0.89
N GLU A 124 -3.45 2.87 -0.90
CA GLU A 124 -3.94 1.56 -1.33
C GLU A 124 -5.11 1.06 -0.48
N LYS A 125 -5.20 1.42 0.80
CA LYS A 125 -6.28 1.03 1.72
C LYS A 125 -7.66 1.57 1.31
N TYR A 126 -7.70 2.57 0.42
CA TYR A 126 -8.94 3.13 -0.11
C TYR A 126 -9.51 2.32 -1.29
N GLN A 127 -8.76 1.33 -1.77
CA GLN A 127 -9.19 0.37 -2.78
C GLN A 127 -9.24 -1.02 -2.15
N ILE A 128 -10.41 -1.42 -1.67
CA ILE A 128 -10.57 -2.74 -1.06
C ILE A 128 -10.65 -3.76 -2.17
N LYS A 129 -9.69 -4.69 -2.18
CA LYS A 129 -9.56 -5.73 -3.20
C LYS A 129 -10.04 -7.08 -2.67
N SER A 130 -10.62 -7.90 -3.54
CA SER A 130 -10.97 -9.26 -3.18
C SER A 130 -9.70 -10.11 -2.94
N PRO A 131 -9.58 -10.78 -1.79
CA PRO A 131 -8.47 -11.69 -1.53
C PRO A 131 -8.62 -13.05 -2.22
N VAL A 132 -9.79 -13.37 -2.75
CA VAL A 132 -10.14 -14.66 -3.36
C VAL A 132 -10.95 -14.47 -4.65
N ASN A 133 -11.06 -15.54 -5.45
CA ASN A 133 -12.09 -15.64 -6.49
C ASN A 133 -13.39 -16.09 -5.84
N GLY A 134 -14.52 -15.58 -6.30
CA GLY A 134 -15.81 -15.96 -5.73
C GLY A 134 -16.96 -15.09 -6.21
N THR A 135 -18.05 -15.13 -5.48
CA THR A 135 -19.27 -14.37 -5.76
C THR A 135 -19.66 -13.56 -4.51
N VAL A 136 -20.12 -12.33 -4.70
CA VAL A 136 -20.62 -11.49 -3.60
C VAL A 136 -21.94 -12.09 -3.10
N ASP A 137 -21.92 -12.61 -1.86
CA ASP A 137 -23.07 -13.25 -1.23
C ASP A 137 -24.01 -12.20 -0.59
N SER A 138 -23.45 -11.32 0.24
CA SER A 138 -24.26 -10.34 0.96
C SER A 138 -23.53 -9.04 1.25
N ILE A 139 -24.30 -7.96 1.52
CA ILE A 139 -23.81 -6.63 1.87
C ILE A 139 -24.55 -6.19 3.14
N PRO A 140 -24.08 -6.57 4.32
CA PRO A 140 -24.80 -6.34 5.57
C PRO A 140 -24.73 -4.90 6.09
N SER A 141 -23.73 -4.12 5.65
CA SER A 141 -23.52 -2.73 6.13
C SER A 141 -24.17 -1.68 5.21
N PRO A 142 -24.56 -0.51 5.77
CA PRO A 142 -25.03 0.61 4.94
C PRO A 142 -23.93 1.04 3.96
N ARG A 143 -24.31 1.35 2.71
CA ARG A 143 -23.41 1.61 1.56
C ARG A 143 -22.76 3.01 1.55
N ASN A 144 -22.71 3.74 2.66
CA ASN A 144 -22.32 5.16 2.66
C ASN A 144 -21.01 5.43 3.38
N LEU A 145 -20.71 4.71 4.48
CA LEU A 145 -19.57 5.01 5.34
C LEU A 145 -18.89 3.75 5.89
N THR A 146 -17.57 3.80 5.96
CA THR A 146 -16.76 2.85 6.73
C THR A 146 -16.39 3.46 8.08
N ASN A 147 -16.15 2.63 9.09
CA ASN A 147 -15.75 3.07 10.42
C ASN A 147 -14.80 2.06 11.06
N ILE A 148 -13.54 2.47 11.28
CA ILE A 148 -12.51 1.61 11.90
C ILE A 148 -12.66 1.44 13.41
N SER A 149 -13.31 2.39 14.11
CA SER A 149 -13.54 2.29 15.56
C SER A 149 -14.64 1.28 15.91
N ASN A 150 -15.53 0.99 14.97
CA ASN A 150 -16.56 -0.05 15.04
C ASN A 150 -16.67 -0.72 13.67
N PRO A 151 -15.71 -1.57 13.30
CA PRO A 151 -15.67 -2.16 11.97
C PRO A 151 -16.88 -3.06 11.76
N LYS A 152 -17.60 -2.79 10.67
CA LYS A 152 -18.72 -3.62 10.22
C LYS A 152 -18.32 -4.36 8.97
N VAL A 153 -18.81 -5.56 8.80
CA VAL A 153 -18.69 -6.31 7.55
C VAL A 153 -19.30 -5.48 6.42
N LEU A 154 -18.50 -5.12 5.44
CA LEU A 154 -18.94 -4.37 4.27
C LEU A 154 -19.58 -5.29 3.24
N MET A 155 -18.99 -6.45 3.06
CA MET A 155 -19.35 -7.43 2.02
C MET A 155 -18.94 -8.81 2.49
N VAL A 156 -19.71 -9.82 2.12
CA VAL A 156 -19.38 -11.24 2.30
C VAL A 156 -19.17 -11.85 0.93
N ILE A 157 -18.07 -12.56 0.75
CA ILE A 157 -17.74 -13.27 -0.50
C ILE A 157 -17.81 -14.77 -0.24
N ASP A 158 -18.50 -15.48 -1.12
CA ASP A 158 -18.50 -16.93 -1.19
C ASP A 158 -17.41 -17.36 -2.20
N PRO A 159 -16.31 -17.99 -1.74
CA PRO A 159 -15.22 -18.43 -2.61
C PRO A 159 -15.65 -19.56 -3.54
N ASP A 160 -15.12 -19.57 -4.78
CA ASP A 160 -15.35 -20.64 -5.78
C ASP A 160 -14.75 -21.98 -5.37
#